data_1e76b316b34bbb0bd5ed1b161ab91096
#
_entry.id   1e76b316b34bbb0bd5ed1b161ab91096
#
_cell.length_a   1.000
_cell.length_b   1.000
_cell.length_c   1.000
_cell.angle_alpha   90.00
_cell.angle_beta   90.00
_cell.angle_gamma   90.00
#
_symmetry.space_group_name_H-M   'P 1'
#
loop_
_entity.id
_entity.type
_entity.pdbx_description
1 polymer ?
#
loop_
_entity_poly.entity_id
_entity_poly.type
_entity_poly.pdbx_seq_one_letter_code
_entity_poly.pdbx_strand_id
1 'polypeptide(L)'
;MFVDKVDIYVKAGDGGNGRVSFHREKYIAKGGPDGGDGGRGGNVIFEVDDGTNTLLAFRYRRKFIAENGEDGKPGKMHGKSGEDLIIRVPRGTLIRDTASGKIIHDMSDGKPFILCHGGRGGWGNRHFATPTRQIPRFAKSGMKGEEKNVTLELKMIADVGLIGMPSVGKSSILAAVSSARPKIADYPFTTLSPNLGVVSLGDDGGFVMADIPGLIEGAAEGAGLGHEFLRHIERCRLLVHVVDVSSLAERDPVADIETINGELKRYGERYNVDLMALPQIIAANKYDAASEDADFSALEAYAKENGRDLLFISAATGYNMDILVSTIARHLATLPPITIYEPEYEPEDDYKGEKQTIVRRENDKFIVEGEWLFNLLGQVNLNDRESLAYFGRVLKRNGVIDLLEAHGCKDGDTVSIYDFEFDFVK
;
A
#
# COMPACT_ATOMS: atom_id res chain seq x y z
N MET A 1 5.23 14.80 14.04
CA MET A 1 4.59 13.53 14.37
C MET A 1 4.75 12.62 13.19
N PHE A 2 5.30 11.44 13.37
CA PHE A 2 5.51 10.42 12.35
C PHE A 2 4.40 9.35 12.45
N VAL A 3 3.92 8.82 11.34
CA VAL A 3 2.91 7.77 11.29
C VAL A 3 3.41 6.71 10.34
N ASP A 4 3.62 5.50 10.84
CA ASP A 4 4.12 4.33 10.11
C ASP A 4 3.04 3.31 9.79
N LYS A 5 1.90 3.39 10.49
CA LYS A 5 0.76 2.50 10.27
C LYS A 5 -0.56 3.25 10.36
N VAL A 6 -1.44 3.03 9.40
CA VAL A 6 -2.74 3.69 9.34
C VAL A 6 -3.74 2.86 8.55
N ASP A 7 -4.98 2.82 9.05
CA ASP A 7 -6.09 2.18 8.35
C ASP A 7 -6.84 3.22 7.53
N ILE A 8 -7.11 2.88 6.27
CA ILE A 8 -7.87 3.71 5.34
C ILE A 8 -8.94 2.89 4.64
N TYR A 9 -10.03 3.56 4.31
CA TYR A 9 -11.07 3.04 3.43
C TYR A 9 -10.88 3.60 2.03
N VAL A 10 -10.89 2.72 1.04
CA VAL A 10 -10.78 3.08 -0.37
C VAL A 10 -11.96 2.53 -1.15
N LYS A 11 -12.51 3.33 -2.06
CA LYS A 11 -13.58 2.93 -2.95
C LYS A 11 -13.31 3.48 -4.35
N ALA A 12 -13.35 2.60 -5.34
CA ALA A 12 -13.36 3.00 -6.75
C ALA A 12 -14.71 3.59 -7.15
N GLY A 13 -14.75 4.35 -8.22
CA GLY A 13 -15.97 4.96 -8.72
C GLY A 13 -16.95 3.93 -9.25
N ASP A 14 -18.22 4.15 -9.02
CA ASP A 14 -19.29 3.35 -9.62
C ASP A 14 -19.44 3.68 -11.11
N GLY A 15 -19.81 2.72 -11.94
CA GLY A 15 -20.13 2.96 -13.35
C GLY A 15 -21.47 3.71 -13.49
N GLY A 16 -21.53 4.62 -14.46
CA GLY A 16 -22.76 5.32 -14.81
C GLY A 16 -23.79 4.38 -15.46
N ASN A 17 -25.06 4.68 -15.34
CA ASN A 17 -26.14 3.89 -15.90
C ASN A 17 -26.28 4.11 -17.42
N GLY A 18 -26.67 3.06 -18.14
CA GLY A 18 -27.10 3.18 -19.51
C GLY A 18 -28.46 3.93 -19.61
N ARG A 19 -28.66 4.63 -20.71
CA ARG A 19 -29.88 5.43 -20.94
C ARG A 19 -30.88 4.68 -21.79
N VAL A 20 -32.16 4.82 -21.43
CA VAL A 20 -33.27 4.50 -22.33
C VAL A 20 -33.70 5.77 -23.01
N SER A 21 -33.51 5.87 -24.32
CA SER A 21 -34.04 6.98 -25.13
C SER A 21 -34.29 6.53 -26.56
N PHE A 22 -35.11 7.31 -27.26
CA PHE A 22 -35.54 7.04 -28.62
C PHE A 22 -35.38 8.30 -29.45
N HIS A 23 -34.85 8.12 -30.64
CA HIS A 23 -34.66 9.22 -31.59
C HIS A 23 -35.99 9.89 -31.92
N ARG A 24 -36.08 11.19 -31.82
CA ARG A 24 -37.28 11.97 -32.15
C ARG A 24 -36.88 13.13 -33.04
N GLU A 25 -37.43 13.14 -34.24
CA GLU A 25 -37.31 14.27 -35.18
C GLU A 25 -38.67 14.70 -35.64
N LYS A 26 -38.75 15.97 -36.13
CA LYS A 26 -39.96 16.49 -36.73
C LYS A 26 -40.28 15.63 -37.96
N TYR A 27 -41.48 15.03 -37.97
CA TYR A 27 -41.96 14.11 -39.00
C TYR A 27 -41.51 12.63 -38.89
N ILE A 28 -40.72 12.25 -37.90
CA ILE A 28 -40.42 10.82 -37.63
C ILE A 28 -41.16 10.38 -36.36
N ALA A 29 -42.27 9.70 -36.55
CA ALA A 29 -43.17 9.29 -35.43
C ALA A 29 -42.56 8.16 -34.56
N LYS A 30 -41.62 7.35 -35.10
CA LYS A 30 -41.00 6.21 -34.42
C LYS A 30 -39.54 6.11 -34.80
N GLY A 31 -38.69 6.88 -34.10
CA GLY A 31 -37.26 6.71 -34.19
C GLY A 31 -36.75 5.47 -33.44
N GLY A 32 -35.61 4.92 -33.86
CA GLY A 32 -34.96 3.80 -33.18
C GLY A 32 -34.42 4.15 -31.79
N PRO A 33 -33.96 3.16 -31.04
CA PRO A 33 -33.33 3.39 -29.74
C PRO A 33 -31.99 4.13 -29.92
N ASP A 34 -31.79 5.19 -29.15
CA ASP A 34 -30.63 6.07 -29.23
C ASP A 34 -30.00 6.36 -27.86
N GLY A 35 -30.31 5.55 -26.85
CA GLY A 35 -29.70 5.70 -25.52
C GLY A 35 -28.21 5.41 -25.54
N GLY A 36 -27.42 6.33 -24.99
CA GLY A 36 -25.98 6.17 -24.79
C GLY A 36 -25.66 5.26 -23.59
N ASP A 37 -24.43 4.79 -23.56
CA ASP A 37 -23.91 3.98 -22.46
C ASP A 37 -23.42 4.88 -21.33
N GLY A 38 -23.46 4.38 -20.08
CA GLY A 38 -22.82 5.03 -18.95
C GLY A 38 -21.30 5.00 -19.06
N GLY A 39 -20.65 5.98 -18.44
CA GLY A 39 -19.19 6.05 -18.30
C GLY A 39 -18.69 5.03 -17.28
N ARG A 40 -17.42 4.65 -17.39
CA ARG A 40 -16.74 3.83 -16.38
C ARG A 40 -16.43 4.69 -15.14
N GLY A 41 -16.49 4.10 -13.94
CA GLY A 41 -15.96 4.72 -12.72
C GLY A 41 -14.44 4.78 -12.71
N GLY A 42 -13.86 5.73 -11.99
CA GLY A 42 -12.42 5.87 -11.80
C GLY A 42 -11.85 4.76 -10.92
N ASN A 43 -10.62 4.36 -11.18
CA ASN A 43 -9.86 3.43 -10.33
C ASN A 43 -9.28 4.13 -9.11
N VAL A 44 -8.84 3.34 -8.12
CA VAL A 44 -7.94 3.79 -7.06
C VAL A 44 -6.55 3.23 -7.33
N ILE A 45 -5.58 4.11 -7.54
CA ILE A 45 -4.21 3.79 -7.92
C ILE A 45 -3.27 4.30 -6.85
N PHE A 46 -2.35 3.43 -6.40
CA PHE A 46 -1.26 3.82 -5.52
C PHE A 46 0.00 4.13 -6.33
N GLU A 47 0.65 5.25 -6.02
CA GLU A 47 1.93 5.65 -6.61
C GLU A 47 2.95 5.95 -5.51
N VAL A 48 4.23 5.68 -5.78
CA VAL A 48 5.31 6.03 -4.86
C VAL A 48 5.66 7.50 -5.00
N ASP A 49 5.80 8.18 -3.87
CA ASP A 49 6.34 9.53 -3.76
C ASP A 49 7.62 9.49 -2.93
N ASP A 50 8.76 9.58 -3.60
CA ASP A 50 10.10 9.58 -2.95
C ASP A 50 10.37 10.88 -2.16
N GLY A 51 9.53 11.91 -2.32
CA GLY A 51 9.60 13.15 -1.53
C GLY A 51 8.94 13.05 -0.16
N THR A 52 8.23 11.96 0.14
CA THR A 52 7.58 11.73 1.44
C THR A 52 8.14 10.48 2.11
N ASN A 53 8.26 10.55 3.45
CA ASN A 53 8.78 9.45 4.28
C ASN A 53 7.86 9.12 5.47
N THR A 54 6.60 9.55 5.43
CA THR A 54 5.64 9.33 6.51
C THR A 54 4.21 9.20 5.97
N LEU A 55 3.40 8.40 6.66
CA LEU A 55 1.96 8.24 6.38
C LEU A 55 1.09 9.28 7.10
N LEU A 56 1.68 10.37 7.61
CA LEU A 56 0.97 11.37 8.42
C LEU A 56 -0.28 11.95 7.73
N ALA A 57 -0.22 12.17 6.41
CA ALA A 57 -1.35 12.70 5.64
C ALA A 57 -2.61 11.82 5.76
N PHE A 58 -2.42 10.52 5.86
CA PHE A 58 -3.51 9.53 5.95
C PHE A 58 -4.19 9.49 7.33
N ARG A 59 -3.55 10.03 8.36
CA ARG A 59 -4.16 10.16 9.69
C ARG A 59 -5.33 11.13 9.68
N TYR A 60 -5.24 12.20 8.89
CA TYR A 60 -6.26 13.24 8.79
C TYR A 60 -7.32 12.91 7.74
N ARG A 61 -6.96 12.22 6.69
CA ARG A 61 -7.89 11.76 5.65
C ARG A 61 -7.81 10.24 5.54
N ARG A 62 -8.87 9.57 6.01
CA ARG A 62 -8.95 8.09 6.02
C ARG A 62 -9.88 7.51 4.97
N LYS A 63 -10.60 8.34 4.23
CA LYS A 63 -11.57 7.92 3.24
C LYS A 63 -11.19 8.48 1.87
N PHE A 64 -11.00 7.57 0.91
CA PHE A 64 -10.59 7.87 -0.44
C PHE A 64 -11.60 7.24 -1.42
N ILE A 65 -12.29 8.08 -2.17
CA ILE A 65 -13.31 7.67 -3.12
C ILE A 65 -12.98 8.28 -4.46
N ALA A 66 -12.86 7.44 -5.51
CA ALA A 66 -12.69 7.87 -6.88
C ALA A 66 -14.01 8.37 -7.49
N GLU A 67 -13.92 9.06 -8.60
CA GLU A 67 -15.08 9.66 -9.28
C GLU A 67 -15.93 8.58 -9.96
N ASN A 68 -17.25 8.71 -9.85
CA ASN A 68 -18.19 7.84 -10.55
C ASN A 68 -18.25 8.20 -12.05
N GLY A 69 -18.58 7.22 -12.89
CA GLY A 69 -18.93 7.46 -14.28
C GLY A 69 -20.29 8.19 -14.41
N GLU A 70 -20.40 9.08 -15.38
CA GLU A 70 -21.66 9.73 -15.70
C GLU A 70 -22.63 8.77 -16.37
N ASP A 71 -23.92 8.98 -16.16
CA ASP A 71 -24.96 8.25 -16.88
C ASP A 71 -24.97 8.56 -18.38
N GLY A 72 -25.37 7.61 -19.19
CA GLY A 72 -25.58 7.80 -20.63
C GLY A 72 -26.65 8.85 -20.92
N LYS A 73 -26.51 9.53 -22.05
CA LYS A 73 -27.39 10.62 -22.51
C LYS A 73 -28.14 10.20 -23.78
N PRO A 74 -29.24 10.90 -24.15
CA PRO A 74 -29.92 10.68 -25.43
C PRO A 74 -29.02 10.97 -26.63
N GLY A 75 -29.40 10.53 -27.83
CA GLY A 75 -28.63 10.79 -29.04
C GLY A 75 -27.34 10.00 -29.15
N LYS A 76 -27.28 8.83 -28.56
CA LYS A 76 -26.12 7.91 -28.53
C LYS A 76 -24.88 8.50 -27.81
N MET A 77 -25.07 9.55 -27.01
CA MET A 77 -23.97 10.17 -26.25
C MET A 77 -23.67 9.32 -25.01
N HIS A 78 -22.42 8.88 -24.90
CA HIS A 78 -21.93 8.16 -23.73
C HIS A 78 -21.72 9.11 -22.56
N GLY A 79 -21.88 8.61 -21.34
CA GLY A 79 -21.44 9.29 -20.13
C GLY A 79 -19.91 9.43 -20.09
N LYS A 80 -19.40 10.50 -19.48
CA LYS A 80 -17.97 10.68 -19.23
C LYS A 80 -17.50 9.63 -18.24
N SER A 81 -16.32 9.05 -18.44
CA SER A 81 -15.67 8.19 -17.43
C SER A 81 -15.19 9.03 -16.26
N GLY A 82 -15.33 8.50 -15.05
CA GLY A 82 -14.77 9.09 -13.84
C GLY A 82 -13.24 9.12 -13.88
N GLU A 83 -12.66 10.10 -13.22
CA GLU A 83 -11.21 10.25 -13.12
C GLU A 83 -10.65 9.26 -12.09
N ASP A 84 -9.47 8.69 -12.40
CA ASP A 84 -8.76 7.81 -11.48
C ASP A 84 -8.25 8.60 -10.28
N LEU A 85 -8.35 8.02 -9.08
CA LEU A 85 -7.84 8.60 -7.84
C LEU A 85 -6.44 8.08 -7.58
N ILE A 86 -5.46 8.96 -7.64
CA ILE A 86 -4.06 8.64 -7.32
C ILE A 86 -3.80 8.92 -5.85
N ILE A 87 -3.35 7.89 -5.13
CA ILE A 87 -2.94 7.96 -3.73
C ILE A 87 -1.43 7.81 -3.68
N ARG A 88 -0.74 8.86 -3.27
CA ARG A 88 0.72 8.86 -3.18
C ARG A 88 1.16 8.40 -1.81
N VAL A 89 2.06 7.42 -1.77
CA VAL A 89 2.61 6.82 -0.56
C VAL A 89 4.14 6.82 -0.59
N PRO A 90 4.81 6.85 0.55
CA PRO A 90 6.26 6.69 0.63
C PRO A 90 6.71 5.34 0.03
N ARG A 91 7.93 5.30 -0.52
CA ARG A 91 8.55 4.05 -0.95
C ARG A 91 8.66 3.07 0.22
N GLY A 92 8.40 1.77 -0.04
CA GLY A 92 8.42 0.73 1.00
C GLY A 92 7.15 0.68 1.85
N THR A 93 6.06 1.28 1.39
CA THR A 93 4.75 1.12 2.02
C THR A 93 4.16 -0.25 1.67
N LEU A 94 3.81 -1.04 2.67
CA LEU A 94 3.05 -2.27 2.53
C LEU A 94 1.55 -1.94 2.57
N ILE A 95 0.82 -2.44 1.61
CA ILE A 95 -0.64 -2.39 1.58
C ILE A 95 -1.15 -3.75 2.05
N ARG A 96 -1.84 -3.77 3.19
CA ARG A 96 -2.42 -4.99 3.77
C ARG A 96 -3.94 -4.91 3.78
N ASP A 97 -4.58 -6.04 3.63
CA ASP A 97 -6.00 -6.13 3.93
C ASP A 97 -6.23 -6.01 5.44
N THR A 98 -7.10 -5.12 5.88
CA THR A 98 -7.31 -4.85 7.32
C THR A 98 -7.93 -6.03 8.04
N ALA A 99 -8.76 -6.83 7.38
CA ALA A 99 -9.47 -7.94 8.00
C ALA A 99 -8.57 -9.18 8.18
N SER A 100 -7.82 -9.57 7.14
CA SER A 100 -6.96 -10.76 7.15
C SER A 100 -5.53 -10.46 7.59
N GLY A 101 -5.08 -9.20 7.53
CA GLY A 101 -3.70 -8.79 7.75
C GLY A 101 -2.73 -9.20 6.64
N LYS A 102 -3.19 -9.89 5.59
CA LYS A 102 -2.37 -10.37 4.47
C LYS A 102 -1.87 -9.21 3.60
N ILE A 103 -0.67 -9.36 3.05
CA ILE A 103 -0.07 -8.39 2.16
C ILE A 103 -0.80 -8.43 0.81
N ILE A 104 -1.37 -7.30 0.39
CA ILE A 104 -1.95 -7.12 -0.94
C ILE A 104 -0.85 -6.72 -1.93
N HIS A 105 -0.01 -5.75 -1.56
CA HIS A 105 1.07 -5.27 -2.42
C HIS A 105 2.15 -4.55 -1.62
N ASP A 106 3.40 -4.62 -2.12
CA ASP A 106 4.57 -3.92 -1.60
C ASP A 106 5.00 -2.81 -2.57
N MET A 107 4.86 -1.55 -2.16
CA MET A 107 5.20 -0.38 -2.98
C MET A 107 6.70 -0.08 -3.05
N SER A 108 7.56 -1.05 -2.75
CA SER A 108 9.03 -0.86 -2.80
C SER A 108 9.57 -0.77 -4.23
N ASP A 109 8.90 -1.38 -5.22
CA ASP A 109 9.35 -1.41 -6.62
C ASP A 109 9.11 -0.09 -7.38
N GLY A 110 8.35 0.83 -6.79
CA GLY A 110 8.04 2.13 -7.36
C GLY A 110 7.04 2.12 -8.51
N LYS A 111 6.45 0.97 -8.85
CA LYS A 111 5.46 0.89 -9.92
C LYS A 111 4.07 1.29 -9.42
N PRO A 112 3.26 1.97 -10.25
CA PRO A 112 1.87 2.22 -9.91
C PRO A 112 1.09 0.89 -9.74
N PHE A 113 0.27 0.83 -8.69
CA PHE A 113 -0.55 -0.34 -8.37
C PHE A 113 -2.03 0.03 -8.29
N ILE A 114 -2.87 -0.68 -9.04
CA ILE A 114 -4.32 -0.49 -9.00
C ILE A 114 -4.88 -1.37 -7.88
N LEU A 115 -5.33 -0.75 -6.78
CA LEU A 115 -5.89 -1.46 -5.65
C LEU A 115 -7.38 -1.78 -5.82
N CYS A 116 -8.15 -0.86 -6.39
CA CYS A 116 -9.58 -1.04 -6.63
C CYS A 116 -9.94 -0.61 -8.06
N HIS A 117 -10.66 -1.46 -8.75
CA HIS A 117 -11.13 -1.20 -10.12
C HIS A 117 -12.47 -0.48 -10.12
N GLY A 118 -12.58 0.56 -10.98
CA GLY A 118 -13.83 1.27 -11.22
C GLY A 118 -14.89 0.41 -11.90
N GLY A 119 -16.13 0.59 -11.51
CA GLY A 119 -17.28 -0.11 -12.05
C GLY A 119 -17.46 0.15 -13.55
N ARG A 120 -17.86 -0.86 -14.32
CA ARG A 120 -18.17 -0.71 -15.74
C ARG A 120 -19.46 0.06 -15.93
N GLY A 121 -19.49 0.97 -16.91
CA GLY A 121 -20.72 1.65 -17.31
C GLY A 121 -21.77 0.69 -17.89
N GLY A 122 -23.02 0.98 -17.61
CA GLY A 122 -24.17 0.22 -18.12
C GLY A 122 -24.42 0.49 -19.60
N TRP A 123 -24.94 -0.49 -20.32
CA TRP A 123 -25.27 -0.35 -21.73
C TRP A 123 -26.61 0.36 -21.94
N GLY A 124 -26.63 1.34 -22.84
CA GLY A 124 -27.86 1.98 -23.29
C GLY A 124 -28.78 1.04 -24.08
N ASN A 125 -30.04 1.44 -24.22
CA ASN A 125 -31.06 0.59 -24.87
C ASN A 125 -30.74 0.25 -26.34
N ARG A 126 -29.91 1.00 -27.03
CA ARG A 126 -29.51 0.72 -28.41
C ARG A 126 -28.85 -0.66 -28.60
N HIS A 127 -28.14 -1.17 -27.59
CA HIS A 127 -27.47 -2.48 -27.63
C HIS A 127 -28.45 -3.67 -27.57
N PHE A 128 -29.69 -3.42 -27.20
CA PHE A 128 -30.71 -4.45 -27.04
C PHE A 128 -31.75 -4.46 -28.17
N ALA A 129 -31.51 -3.65 -29.21
CA ALA A 129 -32.30 -3.69 -30.43
C ALA A 129 -31.96 -4.94 -31.23
N THR A 130 -33.01 -5.68 -31.62
CA THR A 130 -32.91 -6.84 -32.49
C THR A 130 -33.96 -6.73 -33.63
N PRO A 131 -33.84 -7.48 -34.72
CA PRO A 131 -34.84 -7.46 -35.78
C PRO A 131 -36.28 -7.72 -35.30
N THR A 132 -36.43 -8.55 -34.26
CA THR A 132 -37.71 -8.88 -33.64
C THR A 132 -38.12 -7.92 -32.53
N ARG A 133 -37.17 -7.18 -31.93
CA ARG A 133 -37.39 -6.19 -30.86
C ARG A 133 -36.73 -4.87 -31.21
N GLN A 134 -37.38 -4.07 -32.00
CA GLN A 134 -36.85 -2.81 -32.49
C GLN A 134 -36.92 -1.65 -31.47
N ILE A 135 -37.71 -1.75 -30.41
CA ILE A 135 -37.98 -0.70 -29.43
C ILE A 135 -37.75 -1.25 -28.01
N PRO A 136 -36.45 -1.54 -27.63
CA PRO A 136 -36.14 -1.97 -26.27
C PRO A 136 -36.28 -0.79 -25.29
N ARG A 137 -37.08 -0.98 -24.23
CA ARG A 137 -37.35 0.04 -23.20
C ARG A 137 -36.55 -0.16 -21.93
N PHE A 138 -35.45 -0.91 -21.98
CA PHE A 138 -34.58 -1.10 -20.86
C PHE A 138 -33.12 -0.81 -21.25
N ALA A 139 -32.33 -0.47 -20.26
CA ALA A 139 -30.87 -0.29 -20.32
C ALA A 139 -30.25 -1.00 -19.11
N LYS A 140 -28.97 -1.33 -19.17
CA LYS A 140 -28.25 -1.87 -18.01
C LYS A 140 -27.81 -0.74 -17.08
N SER A 141 -27.90 -0.98 -15.79
CA SER A 141 -27.27 -0.14 -14.77
C SER A 141 -25.75 -0.30 -14.82
N GLY A 142 -25.02 0.70 -14.38
CA GLY A 142 -23.57 0.60 -14.15
C GLY A 142 -23.28 -0.36 -13.00
N MET A 143 -22.11 -0.96 -13.04
CA MET A 143 -21.60 -1.81 -11.96
C MET A 143 -21.05 -0.95 -10.83
N LYS A 144 -21.12 -1.44 -9.61
CA LYS A 144 -20.45 -0.82 -8.47
C LYS A 144 -18.93 -0.95 -8.64
N GLY A 145 -18.19 0.06 -8.20
CA GLY A 145 -16.75 -0.01 -8.06
C GLY A 145 -16.36 -0.86 -6.85
N GLU A 146 -15.15 -1.42 -6.92
CA GLU A 146 -14.59 -2.17 -5.80
C GLU A 146 -14.32 -1.27 -4.60
N GLU A 147 -14.46 -1.84 -3.40
CA GLU A 147 -14.13 -1.15 -2.16
C GLU A 147 -13.37 -2.07 -1.21
N LYS A 148 -12.41 -1.49 -0.47
CA LYS A 148 -11.57 -2.23 0.48
C LYS A 148 -11.21 -1.37 1.68
N ASN A 149 -11.07 -2.04 2.84
CA ASN A 149 -10.41 -1.48 3.99
C ASN A 149 -8.97 -2.00 4.00
N VAL A 150 -8.00 -1.09 3.95
CA VAL A 150 -6.60 -1.47 3.91
C VAL A 150 -5.81 -0.76 4.99
N THR A 151 -4.82 -1.47 5.50
CA THR A 151 -3.83 -0.96 6.42
C THR A 151 -2.57 -0.64 5.62
N LEU A 152 -2.18 0.62 5.62
CA LEU A 152 -0.87 1.06 5.11
C LEU A 152 0.14 0.92 6.23
N GLU A 153 1.26 0.23 5.98
CA GLU A 153 2.36 0.03 6.92
C GLU A 153 3.68 0.37 6.24
N LEU A 154 4.43 1.29 6.83
CA LEU A 154 5.74 1.67 6.31
C LEU A 154 6.78 0.65 6.77
N LYS A 155 7.39 -0.07 5.81
CA LYS A 155 8.34 -1.13 6.05
C LYS A 155 9.73 -0.62 6.45
N MET A 156 10.20 0.42 5.77
CA MET A 156 11.51 0.99 5.99
C MET A 156 11.42 2.31 6.75
N ILE A 157 12.36 2.47 7.67
CA ILE A 157 12.50 3.71 8.43
C ILE A 157 13.59 4.57 7.80
N ALA A 158 14.71 3.95 7.41
CA ALA A 158 15.84 4.60 6.80
C ALA A 158 16.68 3.60 5.96
N ASP A 159 17.39 4.11 4.96
CA ASP A 159 18.39 3.32 4.24
C ASP A 159 19.63 3.08 5.11
N VAL A 160 19.98 4.07 5.93
CA VAL A 160 21.19 4.09 6.76
C VAL A 160 20.85 4.36 8.22
N GLY A 161 21.30 3.48 9.12
CA GLY A 161 21.19 3.68 10.57
C GLY A 161 22.50 4.15 11.17
N LEU A 162 22.49 5.29 11.90
CA LEU A 162 23.62 5.70 12.73
C LEU A 162 23.54 4.97 14.08
N ILE A 163 24.55 4.18 14.38
CA ILE A 163 24.71 3.48 15.65
C ILE A 163 25.99 3.95 16.35
N GLY A 164 26.05 3.80 17.64
CA GLY A 164 27.23 4.23 18.44
C GLY A 164 26.82 4.63 19.84
N MET A 165 27.80 4.73 20.72
CA MET A 165 27.60 5.12 22.13
C MET A 165 26.98 6.52 22.26
N PRO A 166 26.39 6.87 23.41
CA PRO A 166 25.91 8.22 23.66
C PRO A 166 27.02 9.27 23.48
N SER A 167 26.64 10.46 22.99
CA SER A 167 27.55 11.63 22.83
C SER A 167 28.67 11.51 21.81
N VAL A 168 28.77 10.44 21.02
CA VAL A 168 29.77 10.29 19.94
C VAL A 168 29.50 11.21 18.73
N GLY A 169 28.32 11.90 18.69
CA GLY A 169 28.00 12.89 17.67
C GLY A 169 27.11 12.40 16.54
N LYS A 170 26.32 11.32 16.72
CA LYS A 170 25.38 10.80 15.71
C LYS A 170 24.42 11.88 15.21
N SER A 171 23.74 12.58 16.11
CA SER A 171 22.79 13.65 15.76
C SER A 171 23.49 14.82 15.06
N SER A 172 24.76 15.10 15.40
CA SER A 172 25.56 16.15 14.73
C SER A 172 25.89 15.74 13.30
N ILE A 173 26.26 14.47 13.06
CA ILE A 173 26.49 13.93 11.73
C ILE A 173 25.21 14.07 10.91
N LEU A 174 24.06 13.61 11.44
CA LEU A 174 22.79 13.69 10.76
C LEU A 174 22.41 15.13 10.39
N ALA A 175 22.63 16.08 11.30
CA ALA A 175 22.37 17.49 11.06
C ALA A 175 23.30 18.10 9.98
N ALA A 176 24.56 17.63 9.91
CA ALA A 176 25.55 18.13 8.96
C ALA A 176 25.29 17.65 7.52
N VAL A 177 24.78 16.41 7.34
CA VAL A 177 24.58 15.82 6.00
C VAL A 177 23.14 15.96 5.47
N SER A 178 22.19 16.31 6.34
CA SER A 178 20.78 16.41 5.95
C SER A 178 20.50 17.67 5.14
N SER A 179 19.80 17.51 3.99
CA SER A 179 19.37 18.62 3.13
C SER A 179 18.31 19.53 3.77
N ALA A 180 17.63 19.04 4.79
CA ALA A 180 16.66 19.78 5.59
C ALA A 180 16.92 19.49 7.08
N ARG A 181 16.41 20.34 7.97
CA ARG A 181 16.53 20.08 9.42
C ARG A 181 15.95 18.69 9.73
N PRO A 182 16.72 17.81 10.43
CA PRO A 182 16.24 16.50 10.82
C PRO A 182 14.91 16.60 11.58
N LYS A 183 13.98 15.71 11.25
CA LYS A 183 12.67 15.66 11.89
C LYS A 183 12.65 14.54 12.92
N ILE A 184 12.18 14.86 14.13
CA ILE A 184 11.91 13.86 15.15
C ILE A 184 10.70 13.05 14.68
N ALA A 185 10.87 11.74 14.60
CA ALA A 185 9.80 10.80 14.26
C ALA A 185 9.19 10.27 15.56
N ASP A 186 8.00 10.78 15.94
CA ASP A 186 7.28 10.31 17.12
C ASP A 186 6.58 9.00 16.82
N TYR A 187 7.15 7.89 17.23
CA TYR A 187 6.50 6.57 17.15
C TYR A 187 5.67 6.34 18.42
N PRO A 188 4.39 5.94 18.31
CA PRO A 188 3.50 5.78 19.46
C PRO A 188 3.91 4.64 20.41
N PHE A 189 4.89 3.81 20.01
CA PHE A 189 5.41 2.66 20.75
C PHE A 189 6.88 2.86 21.20
N THR A 190 7.50 4.03 20.95
CA THR A 190 8.88 4.30 21.36
C THR A 190 8.93 5.41 22.39
N THR A 191 9.67 5.18 23.46
CA THR A 191 10.00 6.20 24.45
C THR A 191 11.06 7.18 23.97
N LEU A 192 11.82 6.78 22.91
CA LEU A 192 12.83 7.59 22.23
C LEU A 192 12.57 7.54 20.71
N SER A 193 12.22 8.69 20.16
CA SER A 193 11.92 8.82 18.72
C SER A 193 13.22 9.01 17.94
N PRO A 194 13.44 8.26 16.85
CA PRO A 194 14.61 8.46 15.99
C PRO A 194 14.51 9.79 15.25
N ASN A 195 15.66 10.45 15.04
CA ASN A 195 15.73 11.59 14.16
C ASN A 195 16.01 11.12 12.74
N LEU A 196 15.18 11.52 11.78
CA LEU A 196 15.34 11.20 10.37
C LEU A 196 15.84 12.41 9.59
N GLY A 197 16.81 12.19 8.71
CA GLY A 197 17.31 13.19 7.78
C GLY A 197 17.37 12.64 6.37
N VAL A 198 17.01 13.45 5.40
CA VAL A 198 17.14 13.12 3.97
C VAL A 198 18.48 13.70 3.49
N VAL A 199 19.33 12.83 2.96
CA VAL A 199 20.61 13.18 2.37
C VAL A 199 20.43 13.21 0.85
N SER A 200 20.69 14.39 0.23
CA SER A 200 20.58 14.53 -1.23
C SER A 200 21.93 14.25 -1.88
N LEU A 201 21.93 13.53 -3.00
CA LEU A 201 23.07 13.28 -3.85
C LEU A 201 23.02 14.14 -5.14
N GLY A 202 22.31 15.24 -5.14
CA GLY A 202 22.05 16.06 -6.33
C GLY A 202 21.03 15.42 -7.27
N ASP A 203 21.35 15.39 -8.57
CA ASP A 203 20.47 14.81 -9.59
C ASP A 203 20.35 13.28 -9.50
N ASP A 204 21.26 12.62 -8.79
CA ASP A 204 21.29 11.15 -8.61
C ASP A 204 20.37 10.65 -7.50
N GLY A 205 19.47 11.49 -6.97
CA GLY A 205 18.52 11.12 -5.92
C GLY A 205 19.05 11.38 -4.52
N GLY A 206 18.82 10.44 -3.59
CA GLY A 206 19.21 10.57 -2.19
C GLY A 206 18.86 9.32 -1.39
N PHE A 207 19.19 9.35 -0.10
CA PHE A 207 18.85 8.29 0.84
C PHE A 207 18.41 8.87 2.18
N VAL A 208 17.67 8.08 2.96
CA VAL A 208 17.21 8.45 4.29
C VAL A 208 18.19 7.90 5.33
N MET A 209 18.64 8.77 6.23
CA MET A 209 19.51 8.41 7.35
C MET A 209 18.76 8.61 8.66
N ALA A 210 18.86 7.63 9.56
CA ALA A 210 18.26 7.68 10.90
C ALA A 210 19.35 7.78 11.97
N ASP A 211 19.24 8.77 12.84
CA ASP A 211 19.94 8.74 14.14
C ASP A 211 19.11 7.87 15.08
N ILE A 212 19.68 6.73 15.42
CA ILE A 212 19.04 5.74 16.23
C ILE A 212 19.57 5.90 17.68
N PRO A 213 18.83 6.60 18.58
CA PRO A 213 19.26 6.83 19.97
C PRO A 213 19.09 5.55 20.81
N GLY A 214 19.96 5.29 21.76
CA GLY A 214 19.65 4.40 22.90
C GLY A 214 20.25 2.99 22.91
N LEU A 215 21.35 2.70 22.20
CA LEU A 215 22.22 1.57 22.54
C LEU A 215 23.02 1.92 23.80
N ILE A 216 22.55 1.48 24.97
CA ILE A 216 23.23 1.60 26.26
C ILE A 216 23.38 0.18 26.79
N GLU A 217 24.50 -0.10 27.49
CA GLU A 217 24.74 -1.36 28.19
C GLU A 217 23.48 -1.85 28.93
N GLY A 218 23.05 -3.10 28.65
CA GLY A 218 21.87 -3.71 29.27
C GLY A 218 20.54 -3.54 28.53
N ALA A 219 20.52 -2.94 27.35
CA ALA A 219 19.29 -2.80 26.54
C ALA A 219 18.65 -4.15 26.17
N ALA A 220 19.44 -5.22 26.05
CA ALA A 220 18.96 -6.58 25.78
C ALA A 220 18.33 -7.27 27.00
N GLU A 221 18.56 -6.82 28.22
CA GLU A 221 18.14 -7.49 29.46
C GLU A 221 16.77 -7.12 30.00
N GLY A 222 16.00 -6.28 29.29
CA GLY A 222 14.58 -6.13 29.58
C GLY A 222 14.12 -4.86 30.27
N ALA A 223 14.91 -3.79 30.30
CA ALA A 223 14.49 -2.47 30.80
C ALA A 223 13.63 -1.67 29.76
N GLY A 224 12.88 -2.35 28.91
CA GLY A 224 11.81 -1.76 28.07
C GLY A 224 12.24 -0.91 26.87
N LEU A 225 13.42 -0.31 26.87
CA LEU A 225 13.89 0.68 25.88
C LEU A 225 14.67 0.05 24.70
N GLY A 226 15.32 -1.09 24.89
CA GLY A 226 16.18 -1.70 23.88
C GLY A 226 15.46 -2.44 22.77
N HIS A 227 14.31 -3.00 23.05
CA HIS A 227 13.56 -3.87 22.12
C HIS A 227 12.93 -3.14 20.94
N GLU A 228 12.31 -2.01 21.22
CA GLU A 228 11.63 -1.20 20.19
C GLU A 228 12.65 -0.53 19.26
N PHE A 229 13.80 -0.25 19.81
CA PHE A 229 14.93 0.38 19.18
C PHE A 229 15.61 -0.52 18.13
N LEU A 230 15.91 -1.75 18.49
CA LEU A 230 16.60 -2.68 17.58
C LEU A 230 15.71 -3.10 16.40
N ARG A 231 14.38 -2.98 16.53
CA ARG A 231 13.43 -3.12 15.42
C ARG A 231 13.62 -2.03 14.35
N HIS A 232 14.16 -0.86 14.70
CA HIS A 232 14.50 0.19 13.73
C HIS A 232 15.76 -0.16 12.93
N ILE A 233 16.72 -0.82 13.55
CA ILE A 233 17.95 -1.29 12.89
C ILE A 233 17.60 -2.39 11.86
N GLU A 234 16.70 -3.28 12.18
CA GLU A 234 16.20 -4.32 11.26
C GLU A 234 15.68 -3.75 9.93
N ARG A 235 15.22 -2.51 9.97
CA ARG A 235 14.63 -1.80 8.85
C ARG A 235 15.61 -0.90 8.10
N CYS A 236 16.94 -1.00 8.42
CA CYS A 236 18.01 -0.33 7.71
C CYS A 236 18.71 -1.30 6.74
N ARG A 237 19.35 -0.76 5.71
CA ARG A 237 20.15 -1.53 4.74
C ARG A 237 21.63 -1.49 5.04
N LEU A 238 22.10 -0.40 5.67
CA LEU A 238 23.49 -0.13 5.99
C LEU A 238 23.56 0.51 7.37
N LEU A 239 24.58 0.16 8.15
CA LEU A 239 24.85 0.78 9.44
C LEU A 239 26.14 1.63 9.36
N VAL A 240 26.08 2.82 9.95
CA VAL A 240 27.27 3.64 10.19
C VAL A 240 27.55 3.63 11.68
N HIS A 241 28.63 2.96 12.06
CA HIS A 241 29.06 2.85 13.44
C HIS A 241 29.94 4.07 13.80
N VAL A 242 29.39 4.97 14.59
CA VAL A 242 30.06 6.21 14.99
C VAL A 242 30.80 6.00 16.29
N VAL A 243 32.10 6.28 16.29
CA VAL A 243 32.96 6.26 17.48
C VAL A 243 33.60 7.63 17.71
N ASP A 244 33.92 7.93 18.97
CA ASP A 244 34.61 9.17 19.38
C ASP A 244 36.11 8.92 19.45
N VAL A 245 36.87 9.67 18.66
CA VAL A 245 38.35 9.57 18.64
C VAL A 245 39.01 10.83 19.20
N SER A 246 38.26 11.69 19.88
CA SER A 246 38.81 12.86 20.52
C SER A 246 39.74 12.50 21.71
N SER A 247 40.73 13.34 21.98
CA SER A 247 41.62 13.19 23.14
C SER A 247 40.90 13.31 24.49
N LEU A 248 39.64 13.79 24.49
CA LEU A 248 38.80 13.90 25.66
C LEU A 248 37.97 12.64 25.91
N ALA A 249 37.96 11.68 24.95
CA ALA A 249 37.26 10.42 25.11
C ALA A 249 38.01 9.53 26.12
N GLU A 250 37.38 9.21 27.25
CA GLU A 250 37.92 8.28 28.25
C GLU A 250 37.73 6.81 27.86
N ARG A 251 37.26 6.55 26.63
CA ARG A 251 36.85 5.22 26.15
C ARG A 251 37.69 4.76 24.98
N ASP A 252 37.90 3.45 24.90
CA ASP A 252 38.52 2.80 23.75
C ASP A 252 37.51 2.65 22.60
N PRO A 253 37.74 3.23 21.39
CA PRO A 253 36.84 3.12 20.25
C PRO A 253 36.57 1.67 19.83
N VAL A 254 37.54 0.76 19.94
CA VAL A 254 37.36 -0.64 19.58
C VAL A 254 36.45 -1.34 20.57
N ALA A 255 36.63 -1.10 21.88
CA ALA A 255 35.73 -1.67 22.92
C ALA A 255 34.28 -1.16 22.76
N ASP A 256 34.10 0.11 22.39
CA ASP A 256 32.77 0.67 22.10
C ASP A 256 32.10 -0.05 20.93
N ILE A 257 32.81 -0.35 19.85
CA ILE A 257 32.33 -1.10 18.69
C ILE A 257 31.93 -2.52 19.11
N GLU A 258 32.78 -3.21 19.87
CA GLU A 258 32.50 -4.58 20.31
C GLU A 258 31.27 -4.66 21.23
N THR A 259 31.15 -3.70 22.13
CA THR A 259 29.96 -3.60 23.02
C THR A 259 28.67 -3.52 22.20
N ILE A 260 28.61 -2.64 21.23
CA ILE A 260 27.43 -2.46 20.38
C ILE A 260 27.17 -3.68 19.49
N ASN A 261 28.22 -4.25 18.89
CA ASN A 261 28.08 -5.49 18.11
C ASN A 261 27.59 -6.65 18.98
N GLY A 262 28.01 -6.72 20.24
CA GLY A 262 27.51 -7.68 21.21
C GLY A 262 26.01 -7.54 21.47
N GLU A 263 25.51 -6.30 21.57
CA GLU A 263 24.07 -6.02 21.71
C GLU A 263 23.28 -6.42 20.47
N LEU A 264 23.80 -6.06 19.26
CA LEU A 264 23.17 -6.44 17.98
C LEU A 264 23.08 -7.97 17.84
N LYS A 265 24.13 -8.69 18.24
CA LYS A 265 24.15 -10.16 18.19
C LYS A 265 23.14 -10.78 19.15
N ARG A 266 23.08 -10.34 20.41
CA ARG A 266 22.11 -10.82 21.40
C ARG A 266 20.68 -10.62 20.95
N TYR A 267 20.39 -9.48 20.36
CA TYR A 267 19.06 -9.20 19.79
C TYR A 267 18.75 -10.17 18.63
N GLY A 268 19.69 -10.32 17.69
CA GLY A 268 19.54 -11.21 16.56
C GLY A 268 19.23 -12.66 16.99
N GLU A 269 19.95 -13.18 17.98
CA GLU A 269 19.69 -14.51 18.55
C GLU A 269 18.30 -14.63 19.19
N ARG A 270 17.83 -13.57 19.84
CA ARG A 270 16.51 -13.58 20.52
C ARG A 270 15.33 -13.54 19.57
N TYR A 271 15.46 -12.79 18.45
CA TYR A 271 14.36 -12.55 17.50
C TYR A 271 14.52 -13.30 16.17
N ASN A 272 15.54 -14.14 16.06
CA ASN A 272 15.88 -14.88 14.84
C ASN A 272 16.11 -13.99 13.62
N VAL A 273 16.82 -12.88 13.82
CA VAL A 273 17.20 -11.90 12.79
C VAL A 273 18.71 -11.73 12.80
N ASP A 274 19.35 -11.73 11.64
CA ASP A 274 20.80 -11.54 11.55
C ASP A 274 21.14 -10.06 11.29
N LEU A 275 21.21 -9.27 12.37
CA LEU A 275 21.63 -7.86 12.29
C LEU A 275 23.13 -7.70 12.03
N MET A 276 23.93 -8.73 12.31
CA MET A 276 25.38 -8.70 12.06
C MET A 276 25.72 -8.88 10.58
N ALA A 277 24.77 -9.43 9.78
CA ALA A 277 24.90 -9.51 8.32
C ALA A 277 24.75 -8.15 7.61
N LEU A 278 24.22 -7.13 8.30
CA LEU A 278 24.14 -5.79 7.73
C LEU A 278 25.55 -5.21 7.53
N PRO A 279 25.83 -4.65 6.34
CA PRO A 279 27.09 -3.97 6.09
C PRO A 279 27.29 -2.81 7.06
N GLN A 280 28.53 -2.62 7.51
CA GLN A 280 28.86 -1.59 8.48
C GLN A 280 30.04 -0.75 7.98
N ILE A 281 29.94 0.60 8.13
CA ILE A 281 31.01 1.55 7.94
C ILE A 281 31.38 2.11 9.31
N ILE A 282 32.66 2.24 9.63
CA ILE A 282 33.15 2.85 10.87
C ILE A 282 33.43 4.33 10.60
N ALA A 283 32.76 5.22 11.33
CA ALA A 283 32.98 6.66 11.28
C ALA A 283 33.64 7.14 12.58
N ALA A 284 34.93 7.38 12.54
CA ALA A 284 35.73 7.92 13.64
C ALA A 284 35.52 9.44 13.70
N ASN A 285 34.58 9.87 14.54
CA ASN A 285 34.13 11.27 14.64
C ASN A 285 34.96 12.06 15.69
N LYS A 286 34.84 13.37 15.61
CA LYS A 286 35.58 14.35 16.43
C LYS A 286 37.10 14.30 16.19
N TYR A 287 37.53 13.98 14.97
CA TYR A 287 38.93 13.93 14.58
C TYR A 287 39.62 15.27 14.75
N ASP A 288 38.89 16.39 14.66
CA ASP A 288 39.39 17.76 14.95
C ASP A 288 39.85 17.98 16.39
N ALA A 289 39.36 17.15 17.32
CA ALA A 289 39.73 17.19 18.74
C ALA A 289 40.69 16.05 19.15
N ALA A 290 41.18 15.29 18.18
CA ALA A 290 42.21 14.27 18.43
C ALA A 290 43.61 14.91 18.66
N SER A 291 44.45 14.26 19.48
CA SER A 291 45.83 14.68 19.67
C SER A 291 46.64 14.42 18.39
N GLU A 292 47.64 15.27 18.10
CA GLU A 292 48.57 15.04 16.98
C GLU A 292 49.34 13.72 17.11
N ASP A 293 49.56 13.24 18.35
CA ASP A 293 50.24 11.99 18.66
C ASP A 293 49.31 10.81 18.88
N ALA A 294 48.00 10.94 18.54
CA ALA A 294 47.00 9.87 18.74
C ALA A 294 47.29 8.64 17.88
N ASP A 295 47.38 7.49 18.51
CA ASP A 295 47.58 6.21 17.82
C ASP A 295 46.23 5.53 17.49
N PHE A 296 45.91 5.44 16.22
CA PHE A 296 44.72 4.80 15.71
C PHE A 296 44.97 3.40 15.12
N SER A 297 46.17 2.86 15.27
CA SER A 297 46.59 1.58 14.69
C SER A 297 45.70 0.42 15.09
N ALA A 298 45.20 0.40 16.34
CA ALA A 298 44.25 -0.62 16.83
C ALA A 298 42.91 -0.56 16.10
N LEU A 299 42.38 0.66 15.88
CA LEU A 299 41.13 0.87 15.18
C LEU A 299 41.26 0.54 13.68
N GLU A 300 42.37 0.91 13.05
CA GLU A 300 42.68 0.57 11.65
C GLU A 300 42.84 -0.95 11.46
N ALA A 301 43.55 -1.62 12.38
CA ALA A 301 43.70 -3.07 12.35
C ALA A 301 42.32 -3.76 12.50
N TYR A 302 41.49 -3.32 13.44
CA TYR A 302 40.15 -3.83 13.65
C TYR A 302 39.25 -3.67 12.40
N ALA A 303 39.26 -2.50 11.78
CA ALA A 303 38.51 -2.23 10.56
C ALA A 303 38.94 -3.15 9.41
N LYS A 304 40.26 -3.32 9.23
CA LYS A 304 40.84 -4.18 8.21
C LYS A 304 40.53 -5.66 8.43
N GLU A 305 40.65 -6.15 9.67
CA GLU A 305 40.29 -7.55 10.01
C GLU A 305 38.84 -7.88 9.72
N ASN A 306 37.95 -6.93 10.00
CA ASN A 306 36.50 -7.12 9.79
C ASN A 306 36.04 -6.69 8.39
N GLY A 307 36.93 -6.27 7.49
CA GLY A 307 36.60 -5.84 6.12
C GLY A 307 35.65 -4.64 6.07
N ARG A 308 35.79 -3.72 7.05
CA ARG A 308 34.93 -2.53 7.17
C ARG A 308 35.68 -1.28 6.71
N ASP A 309 35.01 -0.38 5.99
CA ASP A 309 35.59 0.93 5.68
C ASP A 309 35.66 1.77 6.96
N LEU A 310 36.84 2.38 7.20
CA LEU A 310 37.10 3.32 8.29
C LEU A 310 37.31 4.72 7.73
N LEU A 311 36.54 5.69 8.24
CA LEU A 311 36.62 7.09 7.85
C LEU A 311 36.82 7.97 9.08
N PHE A 312 37.89 8.78 9.08
CA PHE A 312 38.09 9.83 10.07
C PHE A 312 37.34 11.08 9.64
N ILE A 313 36.40 11.54 10.47
CA ILE A 313 35.48 12.63 10.17
C ILE A 313 35.38 13.63 11.31
N SER A 314 34.92 14.83 11.02
CA SER A 314 34.48 15.78 12.04
C SER A 314 33.15 16.39 11.64
N ALA A 315 32.10 16.05 12.35
CA ALA A 315 30.78 16.66 12.15
C ALA A 315 30.72 18.15 12.50
N ALA A 316 31.65 18.59 13.38
CA ALA A 316 31.72 19.99 13.84
C ALA A 316 32.37 20.91 12.79
N THR A 317 33.44 20.45 12.13
CA THR A 317 34.21 21.22 11.14
C THR A 317 33.78 20.92 9.70
N GLY A 318 33.01 19.83 9.48
CA GLY A 318 32.65 19.34 8.13
C GLY A 318 33.72 18.48 7.47
N TYR A 319 34.83 18.17 8.18
CA TYR A 319 35.94 17.41 7.62
C TYR A 319 35.49 16.00 7.19
N ASN A 320 35.77 15.63 5.93
CA ASN A 320 35.42 14.35 5.30
C ASN A 320 33.94 13.95 5.34
N MET A 321 33.03 14.89 5.55
CA MET A 321 31.60 14.58 5.55
C MET A 321 31.06 14.22 4.16
N ASP A 322 31.59 14.82 3.12
CA ASP A 322 31.34 14.50 1.71
C ASP A 322 31.83 13.11 1.33
N ILE A 323 33.02 12.72 1.87
CA ILE A 323 33.59 11.37 1.68
C ILE A 323 32.70 10.33 2.37
N LEU A 324 32.18 10.61 3.57
CA LEU A 324 31.25 9.75 4.26
C LEU A 324 29.96 9.53 3.42
N VAL A 325 29.35 10.60 2.93
CA VAL A 325 28.14 10.54 2.10
C VAL A 325 28.38 9.75 0.82
N SER A 326 29.49 10.00 0.11
CA SER A 326 29.81 9.29 -1.13
C SER A 326 30.13 7.81 -0.89
N THR A 327 30.80 7.47 0.23
CA THR A 327 31.06 6.08 0.60
C THR A 327 29.76 5.33 0.93
N ILE A 328 28.86 5.96 1.68
CA ILE A 328 27.53 5.42 1.96
C ILE A 328 26.76 5.16 0.66
N ALA A 329 26.71 6.14 -0.25
CA ALA A 329 26.03 6.01 -1.53
C ALA A 329 26.58 4.85 -2.37
N ARG A 330 27.91 4.70 -2.41
CA ARG A 330 28.59 3.59 -3.08
C ARG A 330 28.17 2.23 -2.50
N HIS A 331 28.13 2.10 -1.17
CA HIS A 331 27.70 0.87 -0.53
C HIS A 331 26.21 0.58 -0.84
N LEU A 332 25.33 1.57 -0.70
CA LEU A 332 23.90 1.40 -0.98
C LEU A 332 23.64 0.96 -2.44
N ALA A 333 24.43 1.44 -3.40
CA ALA A 333 24.33 1.04 -4.81
C ALA A 333 24.73 -0.42 -5.06
N THR A 334 25.63 -0.99 -4.23
CA THR A 334 26.09 -2.38 -4.36
C THR A 334 25.22 -3.37 -3.59
N LEU A 335 24.40 -2.89 -2.64
CA LEU A 335 23.51 -3.74 -1.87
C LEU A 335 22.35 -4.26 -2.73
N PRO A 336 21.87 -5.48 -2.45
CA PRO A 336 20.71 -6.01 -3.12
C PRO A 336 19.53 -5.03 -2.96
N PRO A 337 18.63 -4.96 -3.96
CA PRO A 337 17.44 -4.16 -3.85
C PRO A 337 16.65 -4.59 -2.62
N ILE A 338 15.88 -3.65 -2.08
CA ILE A 338 14.99 -3.89 -0.92
C ILE A 338 14.21 -5.17 -1.14
N THR A 339 14.18 -6.06 -0.16
CA THR A 339 13.36 -7.28 -0.24
C THR A 339 11.90 -6.88 -0.50
N ILE A 340 11.39 -7.22 -1.66
CA ILE A 340 9.98 -7.00 -2.02
C ILE A 340 9.22 -8.20 -1.49
N TYR A 341 8.19 -7.95 -0.67
CA TYR A 341 7.31 -9.03 -0.22
C TYR A 341 6.36 -9.43 -1.35
N GLU A 342 6.26 -10.72 -1.58
CA GLU A 342 5.26 -11.26 -2.49
C GLU A 342 3.84 -11.04 -1.93
N PRO A 343 2.85 -10.77 -2.79
CA PRO A 343 1.46 -10.70 -2.36
C PRO A 343 1.01 -12.00 -1.70
N GLU A 344 0.50 -11.91 -0.48
CA GLU A 344 -0.11 -13.03 0.26
C GLU A 344 -1.64 -13.04 0.10
N TYR A 345 -2.19 -11.91 -0.31
CA TYR A 345 -3.60 -11.73 -0.57
C TYR A 345 -3.93 -12.30 -1.94
N GLU A 346 -4.58 -13.44 -1.95
CA GLU A 346 -5.28 -13.91 -3.13
C GLU A 346 -6.60 -13.16 -3.18
N PRO A 347 -6.85 -12.31 -4.21
CA PRO A 347 -8.20 -11.78 -4.42
C PRO A 347 -9.13 -12.99 -4.46
N GLU A 348 -10.22 -12.95 -3.71
CA GLU A 348 -11.28 -13.92 -3.92
C GLU A 348 -11.58 -13.85 -5.41
N ASP A 349 -11.22 -14.90 -6.13
CA ASP A 349 -11.25 -14.95 -7.59
C ASP A 349 -12.59 -14.41 -8.08
N ASP A 350 -12.55 -13.28 -8.81
CA ASP A 350 -13.67 -12.85 -9.64
C ASP A 350 -13.94 -14.00 -10.63
N TYR A 351 -14.83 -14.85 -10.23
CA TYR A 351 -15.18 -16.16 -10.73
C TYR A 351 -15.09 -16.27 -12.28
N LYS A 352 -13.99 -16.82 -12.77
CA LYS A 352 -13.91 -17.50 -14.07
C LYS A 352 -14.37 -18.97 -13.97
N GLY A 353 -14.95 -19.37 -12.83
CA GLY A 353 -15.51 -20.70 -12.60
C GLY A 353 -16.94 -20.83 -13.10
N GLU A 354 -17.39 -22.05 -13.27
CA GLU A 354 -18.79 -22.39 -13.57
C GLU A 354 -19.70 -21.63 -12.64
N LYS A 355 -20.79 -21.04 -13.19
CA LYS A 355 -21.78 -20.28 -12.46
C LYS A 355 -22.42 -21.15 -11.37
N GLN A 356 -21.73 -21.33 -10.25
CA GLN A 356 -22.29 -22.06 -9.13
C GLN A 356 -23.49 -21.31 -8.61
N THR A 357 -24.62 -21.98 -8.66
CA THR A 357 -25.89 -21.51 -8.11
C THR A 357 -26.28 -22.48 -7.00
N ILE A 358 -26.41 -21.97 -5.79
CA ILE A 358 -26.84 -22.73 -4.63
C ILE A 358 -28.30 -22.40 -4.38
N VAL A 359 -29.14 -23.44 -4.33
CA VAL A 359 -30.55 -23.32 -3.98
C VAL A 359 -30.77 -24.02 -2.65
N ARG A 360 -31.31 -23.32 -1.66
CA ARG A 360 -31.69 -23.87 -0.37
C ARG A 360 -33.09 -23.45 0.01
N ARG A 361 -33.80 -24.27 0.78
CA ARG A 361 -35.09 -23.93 1.31
C ARG A 361 -34.98 -23.53 2.78
N GLU A 362 -35.41 -22.33 3.10
CA GLU A 362 -35.49 -21.82 4.47
C GLU A 362 -36.93 -21.38 4.77
N ASN A 363 -37.55 -22.02 5.75
CA ASN A 363 -38.97 -21.82 6.06
C ASN A 363 -39.85 -22.08 4.82
N ASP A 364 -40.61 -21.07 4.37
CA ASP A 364 -41.50 -21.15 3.20
C ASP A 364 -40.90 -20.46 1.95
N LYS A 365 -39.59 -20.15 1.95
CA LYS A 365 -38.93 -19.47 0.85
C LYS A 365 -37.80 -20.30 0.26
N PHE A 366 -37.57 -20.17 -1.04
CA PHE A 366 -36.39 -20.69 -1.72
C PHE A 366 -35.35 -19.59 -1.83
N ILE A 367 -34.20 -19.80 -1.22
CA ILE A 367 -33.06 -18.86 -1.27
C ILE A 367 -32.13 -19.34 -2.36
N VAL A 368 -31.84 -18.44 -3.30
CA VAL A 368 -30.90 -18.68 -4.41
C VAL A 368 -29.72 -17.76 -4.27
N GLU A 369 -28.53 -18.32 -4.15
CA GLU A 369 -27.27 -17.61 -4.00
C GLU A 369 -26.30 -17.98 -5.12
N GLY A 370 -25.51 -17.02 -5.52
CA GLY A 370 -24.46 -17.17 -6.51
C GLY A 370 -23.90 -15.82 -6.88
N GLU A 371 -22.61 -15.65 -6.86
CA GLU A 371 -21.95 -14.36 -7.10
C GLU A 371 -22.36 -13.73 -8.43
N TRP A 372 -22.48 -14.54 -9.48
CA TRP A 372 -22.95 -14.07 -10.78
C TRP A 372 -24.39 -13.53 -10.74
N LEU A 373 -25.23 -14.03 -9.82
CA LEU A 373 -26.61 -13.53 -9.60
C LEU A 373 -26.58 -12.17 -8.91
N PHE A 374 -25.67 -11.97 -7.94
CA PHE A 374 -25.46 -10.67 -7.32
C PHE A 374 -25.06 -9.61 -8.35
N ASN A 375 -24.09 -9.94 -9.20
CA ASN A 375 -23.66 -9.08 -10.30
C ASN A 375 -24.78 -8.82 -11.33
N LEU A 376 -25.61 -9.82 -11.61
CA LEU A 376 -26.76 -9.68 -12.50
C LEU A 376 -27.82 -8.75 -11.91
N LEU A 377 -28.16 -8.92 -10.62
CA LEU A 377 -29.09 -8.03 -9.91
C LEU A 377 -28.62 -6.58 -9.93
N GLY A 378 -27.34 -6.33 -9.70
CA GLY A 378 -26.76 -4.98 -9.77
C GLY A 378 -26.88 -4.32 -11.16
N GLN A 379 -27.10 -5.09 -12.22
CA GLN A 379 -27.25 -4.60 -13.60
C GLN A 379 -28.73 -4.45 -14.06
N VAL A 380 -29.69 -4.81 -13.21
CA VAL A 380 -31.11 -4.84 -13.55
C VAL A 380 -31.85 -3.76 -12.76
N ASN A 381 -32.65 -2.95 -13.44
CA ASN A 381 -33.56 -2.04 -12.76
C ASN A 381 -34.82 -2.82 -12.32
N LEU A 382 -34.92 -3.14 -11.04
CA LEU A 382 -35.97 -3.93 -10.46
C LEU A 382 -37.37 -3.22 -10.51
N ASN A 383 -37.38 -1.91 -10.73
CA ASN A 383 -38.63 -1.13 -10.87
C ASN A 383 -39.17 -1.08 -12.31
N ASP A 384 -38.45 -1.69 -13.27
CA ASP A 384 -38.86 -1.69 -14.68
C ASP A 384 -39.25 -3.09 -15.15
N ARG A 385 -40.47 -3.22 -15.65
CA ARG A 385 -41.06 -4.50 -16.08
C ARG A 385 -40.24 -5.21 -17.18
N GLU A 386 -39.63 -4.46 -18.09
CA GLU A 386 -38.81 -5.05 -19.16
C GLU A 386 -37.44 -5.53 -18.66
N SER A 387 -36.86 -4.81 -17.70
CA SER A 387 -35.66 -5.24 -17.00
C SER A 387 -35.88 -6.51 -16.21
N LEU A 388 -37.00 -6.62 -15.50
CA LEU A 388 -37.42 -7.87 -14.80
C LEU A 388 -37.60 -9.03 -15.78
N ALA A 389 -38.27 -8.79 -16.92
CA ALA A 389 -38.41 -9.81 -17.95
C ALA A 389 -37.07 -10.22 -18.58
N TYR A 390 -36.12 -9.31 -18.68
CA TYR A 390 -34.73 -9.66 -19.06
C TYR A 390 -34.09 -10.53 -18.00
N PHE A 391 -34.18 -10.16 -16.71
CA PHE A 391 -33.65 -10.92 -15.57
C PHE A 391 -34.21 -12.38 -15.58
N GLY A 392 -35.52 -12.55 -15.68
CA GLY A 392 -36.16 -13.87 -15.77
C GLY A 392 -35.61 -14.72 -16.93
N ARG A 393 -35.44 -14.12 -18.13
CA ARG A 393 -34.81 -14.84 -19.27
C ARG A 393 -33.38 -15.26 -19.00
N VAL A 394 -32.60 -14.44 -18.31
CA VAL A 394 -31.22 -14.79 -17.96
C VAL A 394 -31.19 -15.91 -16.92
N LEU A 395 -32.06 -15.89 -15.92
CA LEU A 395 -32.20 -16.99 -14.96
C LEU A 395 -32.57 -18.30 -15.66
N LYS A 396 -33.57 -18.28 -16.56
CA LYS A 396 -34.00 -19.47 -17.33
C LYS A 396 -32.84 -20.00 -18.21
N ARG A 397 -32.15 -19.10 -18.94
CA ARG A 397 -31.05 -19.49 -19.82
C ARG A 397 -29.87 -20.14 -19.08
N ASN A 398 -29.64 -19.76 -17.82
CA ASN A 398 -28.56 -20.29 -16.98
C ASN A 398 -29.04 -21.45 -16.08
N GLY A 399 -30.21 -22.02 -16.30
CA GLY A 399 -30.69 -23.22 -15.60
C GLY A 399 -31.16 -22.98 -14.15
N VAL A 400 -31.30 -21.74 -13.71
CA VAL A 400 -31.73 -21.44 -12.32
C VAL A 400 -33.16 -21.89 -12.08
N ILE A 401 -34.00 -21.75 -13.09
CA ILE A 401 -35.42 -22.19 -13.04
C ILE A 401 -35.47 -23.71 -12.88
N ASP A 402 -34.66 -24.44 -13.69
CA ASP A 402 -34.62 -25.90 -13.64
C ASP A 402 -34.06 -26.38 -12.26
N LEU A 403 -33.10 -25.68 -11.70
CA LEU A 403 -32.56 -25.95 -10.34
C LEU A 403 -33.64 -25.72 -9.25
N LEU A 404 -34.44 -24.66 -9.34
CA LEU A 404 -35.55 -24.39 -8.42
C LEU A 404 -36.59 -25.50 -8.47
N GLU A 405 -36.99 -25.93 -9.68
CA GLU A 405 -37.92 -27.06 -9.88
C GLU A 405 -37.36 -28.37 -9.31
N ALA A 406 -36.06 -28.63 -9.53
CA ALA A 406 -35.40 -29.82 -8.96
C ALA A 406 -35.37 -29.84 -7.42
N HIS A 407 -35.36 -28.64 -6.78
CA HIS A 407 -35.49 -28.50 -5.33
C HIS A 407 -36.91 -28.45 -4.83
N GLY A 408 -37.93 -28.63 -5.73
CA GLY A 408 -39.31 -28.75 -5.39
C GLY A 408 -40.09 -27.44 -5.34
N CYS A 409 -39.60 -26.37 -5.94
CA CYS A 409 -40.30 -25.10 -6.06
C CYS A 409 -41.47 -25.22 -7.01
N LYS A 410 -42.63 -24.67 -6.62
CA LYS A 410 -43.90 -24.72 -7.35
C LYS A 410 -44.43 -23.31 -7.64
N ASP A 411 -45.35 -23.20 -8.60
CA ASP A 411 -46.01 -21.94 -8.89
C ASP A 411 -46.66 -21.34 -7.64
N GLY A 412 -46.32 -20.10 -7.35
CA GLY A 412 -46.74 -19.34 -6.18
C GLY A 412 -45.77 -19.40 -4.99
N ASP A 413 -44.72 -20.23 -5.05
CA ASP A 413 -43.69 -20.22 -4.01
C ASP A 413 -42.84 -18.95 -4.08
N THR A 414 -42.45 -18.41 -2.93
CA THR A 414 -41.58 -17.23 -2.87
C THR A 414 -40.14 -17.61 -3.07
N VAL A 415 -39.47 -16.99 -4.02
CA VAL A 415 -38.04 -17.11 -4.29
C VAL A 415 -37.34 -15.82 -3.89
N SER A 416 -36.27 -15.95 -3.11
CA SER A 416 -35.40 -14.85 -2.71
C SER A 416 -34.04 -15.00 -3.36
N ILE A 417 -33.62 -13.99 -4.09
CA ILE A 417 -32.26 -13.86 -4.64
C ILE A 417 -31.63 -12.65 -3.99
N TYR A 418 -30.81 -12.86 -2.95
CA TYR A 418 -30.33 -11.81 -2.05
C TYR A 418 -31.49 -10.96 -1.49
N ASP A 419 -31.51 -9.65 -1.74
CA ASP A 419 -32.56 -8.74 -1.26
C ASP A 419 -33.79 -8.65 -2.19
N PHE A 420 -33.81 -9.44 -3.27
CA PHE A 420 -34.92 -9.43 -4.24
C PHE A 420 -35.81 -10.66 -4.09
N GLU A 421 -37.08 -10.44 -3.72
CA GLU A 421 -38.08 -11.49 -3.58
C GLU A 421 -39.12 -11.41 -4.70
N PHE A 422 -39.49 -12.55 -5.22
CA PHE A 422 -40.57 -12.67 -6.22
C PHE A 422 -41.29 -14.02 -6.12
N ASP A 423 -42.52 -14.05 -6.59
CA ASP A 423 -43.25 -15.30 -6.67
C ASP A 423 -42.82 -16.09 -7.91
N PHE A 424 -42.54 -17.36 -7.72
CA PHE A 424 -42.17 -18.25 -8.79
C PHE A 424 -43.40 -18.49 -9.71
N VAL A 425 -43.21 -18.26 -11.01
CA VAL A 425 -44.22 -18.55 -12.05
C VAL A 425 -43.47 -19.26 -13.19
N LYS A 426 -43.94 -20.43 -13.55
CA LYS A 426 -43.36 -21.30 -14.55
C LYS A 426 -43.46 -20.75 -15.99
#